data_4c79b83c057dc25399f087a292d5090f
#
_entry.id   4c79b83c057dc25399f087a292d5090f
#
_cell.length_a   1.000
_cell.length_b   1.000
_cell.length_c   1.000
_cell.angle_alpha   90.00
_cell.angle_beta   90.00
_cell.angle_gamma   90.00
#
_symmetry.space_group_name_H-M   'P 1'
#
loop_
_entity.id
_entity.type
_entity.pdbx_description
1 polymer ?
#
loop_
_entity_poly.entity_id
_entity_poly.type
_entity_poly.pdbx_seq_one_letter_code
_entity_poly.pdbx_strand_id
1 'polypeptide(L)'
;ASPRKLLLDFNTFGLFFESLCVRDLRVYAAKLRGTVYHYRDKTGLEADAVVVLDDGRWGAVEVKLGEKQVEEGAAHLLKLASRVDDSKEGAPSFLMVLTGQQAAYRRPDGVYVVPITCLAP
;
A
#
# COMPACT_ATOMS: atom_id res chain seq x y z
N ALA A 1 -11.16 -15.98 -26.15
CA ALA A 1 -11.90 -15.44 -25.01
C ALA A 1 -12.52 -14.10 -25.38
N SER A 2 -13.71 -13.81 -24.82
CA SER A 2 -14.35 -12.51 -25.05
C SER A 2 -13.62 -11.41 -24.28
N PRO A 3 -13.66 -10.16 -24.76
CA PRO A 3 -13.08 -9.03 -24.01
C PRO A 3 -13.64 -8.90 -22.60
N ARG A 4 -14.93 -9.18 -22.42
CA ARG A 4 -15.57 -9.13 -21.11
C ARG A 4 -14.96 -10.15 -20.14
N LYS A 5 -14.73 -11.36 -20.62
CA LYS A 5 -14.12 -12.42 -19.80
C LYS A 5 -12.70 -12.06 -19.38
N LEU A 6 -11.91 -11.52 -20.30
CA LEU A 6 -10.56 -11.06 -20.01
C LEU A 6 -10.57 -9.96 -18.96
N LEU A 7 -11.49 -9.02 -19.06
CA LEU A 7 -11.62 -7.93 -18.09
C LEU A 7 -11.97 -8.45 -16.69
N LEU A 8 -12.90 -9.40 -16.60
CA LEU A 8 -13.29 -10.01 -15.32
C LEU A 8 -12.13 -10.78 -14.71
N ASP A 9 -11.39 -11.54 -15.52
CA ASP A 9 -10.22 -12.28 -15.05
C ASP A 9 -9.13 -11.35 -14.55
N PHE A 10 -8.92 -10.23 -15.22
CA PHE A 10 -7.95 -9.23 -14.83
C PHE A 10 -8.32 -8.59 -13.50
N ASN A 11 -9.60 -8.24 -13.30
CA ASN A 11 -10.08 -7.69 -12.03
C ASN A 11 -9.92 -8.70 -10.90
N THR A 12 -10.24 -9.96 -11.14
CA THR A 12 -10.08 -11.03 -10.16
C THR A 12 -8.61 -11.20 -9.78
N PHE A 13 -7.72 -11.13 -10.76
CA PHE A 13 -6.27 -11.20 -10.52
C PHE A 13 -5.81 -10.03 -9.66
N GLY A 14 -6.30 -8.82 -9.93
CA GLY A 14 -5.96 -7.64 -9.14
C GLY A 14 -6.36 -7.77 -7.68
N LEU A 15 -7.57 -8.27 -7.42
CA LEU A 15 -8.04 -8.52 -6.06
C LEU A 15 -7.21 -9.59 -5.36
N PHE A 16 -6.86 -10.65 -6.07
CA PHE A 16 -6.01 -11.71 -5.54
C PHE A 16 -4.63 -11.18 -5.21
N PHE A 17 -4.06 -10.36 -6.08
CA PHE A 17 -2.77 -9.74 -5.88
C PHE A 17 -2.76 -8.84 -4.63
N GLU A 18 -3.80 -8.03 -4.46
CA GLU A 18 -3.94 -7.18 -3.28
C GLU A 18 -3.97 -8.03 -2.00
N SER A 19 -4.76 -9.11 -1.98
CA SER A 19 -4.84 -10.00 -0.83
C SER A 19 -3.49 -10.64 -0.52
N LEU A 20 -2.75 -11.04 -1.54
CA LEU A 20 -1.42 -11.61 -1.40
C LEU A 20 -0.45 -10.59 -0.80
N CYS A 21 -0.48 -9.35 -1.29
CA CYS A 21 0.36 -8.28 -0.79
C CYS A 21 0.09 -7.99 0.69
N VAL A 22 -1.18 -7.90 1.07
CA VAL A 22 -1.56 -7.63 2.46
C VAL A 22 -1.12 -8.77 3.37
N ARG A 23 -1.28 -10.02 2.91
CA ARG A 23 -0.82 -11.20 3.66
C ARG A 23 0.68 -11.15 3.90
N ASP A 24 1.46 -10.92 2.85
CA ASP A 24 2.92 -10.88 2.95
C ASP A 24 3.37 -9.70 3.80
N LEU A 25 2.67 -8.57 3.69
CA LEU A 25 2.97 -7.39 4.49
C LEU A 25 2.74 -7.67 5.99
N ARG A 26 1.68 -8.40 6.33
CA ARG A 26 1.43 -8.78 7.72
C ARG A 26 2.55 -9.64 8.30
N VAL A 27 3.02 -10.61 7.51
CA VAL A 27 4.13 -11.47 7.95
C VAL A 27 5.40 -10.65 8.13
N TYR A 28 5.69 -9.76 7.17
CA TYR A 28 6.87 -8.91 7.25
C TYR A 28 6.79 -7.95 8.45
N ALA A 29 5.63 -7.31 8.63
CA ALA A 29 5.42 -6.36 9.73
C ALA A 29 5.56 -7.03 11.10
N ALA A 30 5.07 -8.27 11.24
CA ALA A 30 5.19 -9.01 12.50
C ALA A 30 6.63 -9.20 12.92
N LYS A 31 7.56 -9.38 11.97
CA LYS A 31 9.00 -9.49 12.26
C LYS A 31 9.56 -8.18 12.83
N LEU A 32 8.93 -7.06 12.54
CA LEU A 32 9.33 -5.74 13.01
C LEU A 32 8.51 -5.28 14.22
N ARG A 33 7.72 -6.18 14.81
CA ARG A 33 6.79 -5.88 15.90
C ARG A 33 5.74 -4.86 15.48
N GLY A 34 5.26 -4.99 14.24
CA GLY A 34 4.22 -4.15 13.69
C GLY A 34 2.92 -4.90 13.48
N THR A 35 1.84 -4.16 13.37
CA THR A 35 0.51 -4.67 13.06
C THR A 35 0.00 -3.98 11.83
N VAL A 36 -0.74 -4.70 10.99
CA VAL A 36 -1.32 -4.16 9.76
C VAL A 36 -2.82 -3.96 9.95
N TYR A 37 -3.28 -2.77 9.63
CA TYR A 37 -4.68 -2.39 9.71
C TYR A 37 -5.16 -1.93 8.34
N HIS A 38 -6.45 -2.06 8.08
CA HIS A 38 -7.12 -1.39 6.97
C HIS A 38 -7.60 -0.03 7.44
N TYR A 39 -7.42 1.02 6.63
CA TYR A 39 -7.85 2.37 6.99
C TYR A 39 -8.96 2.83 6.07
N ARG A 40 -9.98 3.42 6.68
CA ARG A 40 -11.07 4.07 5.95
C ARG A 40 -11.65 5.17 6.83
N ASP A 41 -11.79 6.39 6.27
CA ASP A 41 -12.38 7.49 7.01
C ASP A 41 -13.82 7.79 6.54
N LYS A 42 -14.44 8.78 7.18
CA LYS A 42 -15.82 9.16 6.89
C LYS A 42 -16.03 9.73 5.50
N THR A 43 -14.97 10.23 4.87
CA THR A 43 -15.05 10.81 3.53
C THR A 43 -14.91 9.76 2.43
N GLY A 44 -14.67 8.50 2.81
CA GLY A 44 -14.43 7.42 1.87
C GLY A 44 -12.96 7.26 1.48
N LEU A 45 -12.08 8.09 2.01
CA LEU A 45 -10.65 7.92 1.81
C LEU A 45 -10.18 6.68 2.55
N GLU A 46 -9.48 5.79 1.86
CA GLU A 46 -9.00 4.56 2.47
C GLU A 46 -7.59 4.24 1.99
N ALA A 47 -6.87 3.44 2.78
CA ALA A 47 -5.59 2.85 2.41
C ALA A 47 -5.73 1.33 2.47
N ASP A 48 -5.08 0.65 1.54
CA ASP A 48 -5.11 -0.82 1.51
C ASP A 48 -4.53 -1.40 2.80
N ALA A 49 -3.51 -0.76 3.34
CA ALA A 49 -2.94 -1.17 4.62
C ALA A 49 -2.27 0.00 5.32
N VAL A 50 -2.34 -0.01 6.65
CA VAL A 50 -1.56 0.88 7.51
C VAL A 50 -0.76 0.01 8.45
N VAL A 51 0.56 0.21 8.47
CA VAL A 51 1.46 -0.54 9.35
C VAL A 51 1.78 0.33 10.56
N VAL A 52 1.53 -0.20 11.75
CA VAL A 52 1.83 0.51 12.99
C VAL A 52 2.81 -0.34 13.79
N LEU A 53 3.96 0.24 14.12
CA LEU A 53 4.96 -0.42 14.96
C LEU A 53 4.61 -0.24 16.44
N ASP A 54 5.19 -1.09 17.29
CA ASP A 54 4.91 -1.05 18.73
C ASP A 54 5.39 0.24 19.40
N ASP A 55 6.32 0.97 18.79
CA ASP A 55 6.78 2.27 19.29
C ASP A 55 5.91 3.45 18.79
N GLY A 56 4.85 3.17 18.05
CA GLY A 56 3.92 4.17 17.54
C GLY A 56 4.24 4.72 16.16
N ARG A 57 5.40 4.41 15.58
CA ARG A 57 5.69 4.80 14.20
C ARG A 57 4.73 4.09 13.26
N TRP A 58 4.35 4.75 12.18
CA TRP A 58 3.39 4.18 11.25
C TRP A 58 3.70 4.59 9.82
N GLY A 59 3.17 3.80 8.89
CA GLY A 59 3.24 4.10 7.46
C GLY A 59 2.02 3.55 6.77
N ALA A 60 1.72 4.09 5.59
CA ALA A 60 0.58 3.68 4.79
C ALA A 60 1.03 3.05 3.48
N VAL A 61 0.26 2.07 3.02
CA VAL A 61 0.59 1.26 1.85
C VAL A 61 -0.61 1.19 0.92
N GLU A 62 -0.37 1.43 -0.36
CA GLU A 62 -1.32 1.15 -1.44
C GLU A 62 -0.77 0.02 -2.29
N VAL A 63 -1.65 -0.86 -2.77
CA VAL A 63 -1.28 -1.95 -3.66
C VAL A 63 -1.73 -1.60 -5.07
N LYS A 64 -0.77 -1.53 -6.00
CA LYS A 64 -1.03 -1.26 -7.41
C LYS A 64 -0.26 -2.26 -8.25
N LEU A 65 -0.95 -2.97 -9.13
CA LEU A 65 -0.36 -4.07 -9.90
C LEU A 65 0.71 -3.58 -10.88
N GLY A 66 0.43 -2.50 -11.60
CA GLY A 66 1.27 -2.03 -12.68
C GLY A 66 1.76 -0.61 -12.52
N GLU A 67 2.76 -0.25 -13.33
CA GLU A 67 3.42 1.05 -13.29
C GLU A 67 2.46 2.22 -13.54
N LYS A 68 1.50 2.05 -14.43
CA LYS A 68 0.55 3.12 -14.78
C LYS A 68 -0.29 3.56 -13.60
N GLN A 69 -0.44 2.70 -12.60
CA GLN A 69 -1.27 2.97 -11.42
C GLN A 69 -0.47 3.53 -10.25
N VAL A 70 0.85 3.52 -10.35
CA VAL A 70 1.73 3.95 -9.25
C VAL A 70 1.48 5.42 -8.90
N GLU A 71 1.34 6.29 -9.90
CA GLU A 71 1.10 7.70 -9.66
C GLU A 71 -0.21 7.95 -8.91
N GLU A 72 -1.26 7.22 -9.28
CA GLU A 72 -2.55 7.28 -8.58
C GLU A 72 -2.40 6.83 -7.13
N GLY A 73 -1.70 5.72 -6.91
CA GLY A 73 -1.45 5.23 -5.55
C GLY A 73 -0.66 6.20 -4.71
N ALA A 74 0.38 6.80 -5.28
CA ALA A 74 1.21 7.79 -4.59
C ALA A 74 0.39 9.04 -4.23
N ALA A 75 -0.41 9.54 -5.16
CA ALA A 75 -1.27 10.71 -4.90
C ALA A 75 -2.26 10.42 -3.77
N HIS A 76 -2.82 9.22 -3.76
CA HIS A 76 -3.76 8.79 -2.74
C HIS A 76 -3.11 8.74 -1.36
N LEU A 77 -1.90 8.21 -1.27
CA LEU A 77 -1.14 8.16 -0.02
C LEU A 77 -0.78 9.55 0.50
N LEU A 78 -0.38 10.45 -0.39
CA LEU A 78 -0.06 11.82 -0.01
C LEU A 78 -1.31 12.54 0.53
N LYS A 79 -2.45 12.32 -0.09
CA LYS A 79 -3.71 12.88 0.38
C LYS A 79 -4.08 12.34 1.76
N LEU A 80 -3.91 11.03 1.96
CA LEU A 80 -4.15 10.40 3.26
C LEU A 80 -3.27 11.04 4.34
N ALA A 81 -1.98 11.16 4.06
CA ALA A 81 -1.02 11.73 5.01
C ALA A 81 -1.39 13.16 5.39
N SER A 82 -1.89 13.95 4.43
CA SER A 82 -2.27 15.34 4.69
C SER A 82 -3.50 15.47 5.58
N ARG A 83 -4.32 14.42 5.67
CA ARG A 83 -5.55 14.42 6.48
C ARG A 83 -5.37 13.88 7.88
N VAL A 84 -4.25 13.21 8.15
CA VAL A 84 -3.97 12.69 9.48
C VAL A 84 -3.56 13.85 10.39
N ASP A 85 -4.10 13.85 11.60
CA ASP A 85 -3.78 14.88 12.59
C ASP A 85 -2.36 14.65 13.13
N ASP A 86 -1.41 15.40 12.64
CA ASP A 86 0.00 15.28 13.00
C ASP A 86 0.26 15.50 14.50
N SER A 87 -0.59 16.31 15.16
CA SER A 87 -0.41 16.57 16.59
C SER A 87 -0.74 15.33 17.44
N LYS A 88 -1.55 14.43 16.89
CA LYS A 88 -2.05 13.26 17.61
C LYS A 88 -1.32 11.97 17.22
N GLU A 89 -1.16 11.74 15.93
CA GLU A 89 -0.59 10.48 15.43
C GLU A 89 0.85 10.63 14.95
N GLY A 90 1.29 11.87 14.72
CA GLY A 90 2.58 12.14 14.10
C GLY A 90 2.55 11.92 12.60
N ALA A 91 3.58 12.43 11.93
CA ALA A 91 3.72 12.22 10.49
C ALA A 91 4.06 10.75 10.19
N PRO A 92 3.63 10.22 9.04
CA PRO A 92 4.00 8.86 8.67
C PRO A 92 5.51 8.74 8.49
N SER A 93 6.06 7.61 8.93
CA SER A 93 7.48 7.29 8.73
C SER A 93 7.76 6.92 7.27
N PHE A 94 6.76 6.39 6.57
CA PHE A 94 6.88 6.07 5.15
C PHE A 94 5.50 6.02 4.49
N LEU A 95 5.51 6.26 3.18
CA LEU A 95 4.38 6.00 2.30
C LEU A 95 4.89 5.10 1.18
N MET A 96 4.20 4.03 0.89
CA MET A 96 4.69 3.00 -0.02
C MET A 96 3.61 2.48 -0.96
N VAL A 97 3.95 2.34 -2.23
CA VAL A 97 3.14 1.61 -3.20
C VAL A 97 3.79 0.26 -3.43
N LEU A 98 3.08 -0.82 -3.12
CA LEU A 98 3.51 -2.18 -3.44
C LEU A 98 3.05 -2.56 -4.84
N THR A 99 3.95 -3.11 -5.64
CA THR A 99 3.68 -3.42 -7.03
C THR A 99 4.04 -4.86 -7.38
N GLY A 100 3.55 -5.30 -8.53
CA GLY A 100 3.97 -6.55 -9.15
C GLY A 100 5.19 -6.39 -10.06
N GLN A 101 5.79 -5.22 -10.09
CA GLN A 101 6.95 -4.93 -10.93
C GLN A 101 8.25 -5.32 -10.25
N GLN A 102 9.39 -5.05 -10.90
CA GLN A 102 10.69 -5.47 -10.39
C GLN A 102 11.51 -4.33 -9.81
N ALA A 103 11.21 -3.08 -10.15
CA ALA A 103 12.00 -1.94 -9.73
C ALA A 103 11.57 -1.42 -8.36
N ALA A 104 12.53 -1.17 -7.48
CA ALA A 104 12.32 -0.50 -6.20
C ALA A 104 12.98 0.86 -6.25
N TYR A 105 12.24 1.91 -5.92
CA TYR A 105 12.76 3.27 -5.96
C TYR A 105 11.95 4.20 -5.07
N ARG A 106 12.51 5.39 -4.81
CA ARG A 106 11.82 6.46 -4.12
C ARG A 106 11.45 7.54 -5.11
N ARG A 107 10.19 7.93 -5.12
CA ARG A 107 9.70 9.00 -5.99
C ARG A 107 10.17 10.37 -5.47
N PRO A 108 10.21 11.38 -6.36
CA PRO A 108 10.54 12.75 -5.92
C PRO A 108 9.61 13.28 -4.82
N ASP A 109 8.34 12.82 -4.77
CA ASP A 109 7.38 13.21 -3.74
C ASP A 109 7.61 12.49 -2.41
N GLY A 110 8.60 11.61 -2.32
CA GLY A 110 8.94 10.88 -1.11
C GLY A 110 8.26 9.52 -0.96
N VAL A 111 7.32 9.18 -1.82
CA VAL A 111 6.64 7.89 -1.78
C VAL A 111 7.57 6.81 -2.32
N TYR A 112 7.68 5.70 -1.58
CA TYR A 112 8.45 4.54 -2.02
C TYR A 112 7.62 3.67 -2.93
N VAL A 113 8.26 3.11 -3.95
CA VAL A 113 7.65 2.10 -4.85
C VAL A 113 8.45 0.83 -4.66
N VAL A 114 7.80 -0.24 -4.22
CA VAL A 114 8.47 -1.46 -3.79
C VAL A 114 7.78 -2.68 -4.40
N PRO A 115 8.53 -3.56 -5.07
CA PRO A 115 7.98 -4.84 -5.53
C PRO A 115 7.56 -5.72 -4.35
N ILE A 116 6.48 -6.47 -4.51
CA ILE A 116 6.04 -7.42 -3.48
C ILE A 116 7.14 -8.44 -3.16
N THR A 117 7.99 -8.77 -4.12
CA THR A 117 9.09 -9.71 -3.92
C THR A 117 10.09 -9.25 -2.86
N CYS A 118 10.15 -7.95 -2.57
CA CYS A 118 11.01 -7.43 -1.50
C CYS A 118 10.49 -7.80 -0.10
N LEU A 119 9.24 -8.25 0.01
CA LEU A 119 8.66 -8.71 1.27
C LEU A 119 8.86 -10.21 1.50
N ALA A 120 9.43 -10.92 0.55
CA ALA A 120 9.70 -12.36 0.68
C ALA A 120 10.69 -12.61 1.81
N PRO A 121 10.50 -13.68 2.57
CA PRO A 121 11.41 -14.04 3.67
C PRO A 121 12.78 -14.49 3.16
#